data_143e7660a13b252ae88c5efba8fcb096
#
_entry.id   143e7660a13b252ae88c5efba8fcb096
#
_cell.length_a   1.000
_cell.length_b   1.000
_cell.length_c   1.000
_cell.angle_alpha   90.00
_cell.angle_beta   90.00
_cell.angle_gamma   90.00
#
_symmetry.space_group_name_H-M   'P 1'
#
loop_
_entity.id
_entity.type
_entity.pdbx_description
1 polymer ?
#
loop_
_entity_poly.entity_id
_entity_poly.type
_entity_poly.pdbx_seq_one_letter_code
_entity_poly.pdbx_strand_id
1 'polypeptide(L)'
;MKESSKKNKHMTLDDRIEIQECLGKGMTFKAIARRIGKSQTTVSREIKLHVKPYTNGFTKTDGVCPQLLKAPYLCNGCEKKGRSSCSYRRQVYSAKNAQAEYEELLKESRSGIPLNKQDFYDTERIISDAVRRGQHVYHAIQANNLPVSMATVYRHIHKRYYSIGAIDLPRAVKFKPRKSNLTETIPFQAKRGRSYSDYLDFIEINSTLPLAQLDTVIGRIGGKVIMTLHLVAQDFMFGLLLDNKTAAEAAEKIQRLKAHLLFSQFRFGDSIPLILTDNGGEFSHVSAFENDTDGNPETRLFFCEPRSPQEKPHIEKNHTLFRDIAPGGSSFDSFSQDTVNTIFSHVNSVKRKKFNGKSAYEMFAFMFSKELADALGISEIPAHEVIQSPLLLKSLSHS
;
A
#
# COMPACT_ATOMS: atom_id res chain seq x y z
N MET A 1 16.78 41.66 -4.51
CA MET A 1 15.63 40.76 -4.14
C MET A 1 14.56 40.95 -5.22
N LYS A 2 14.32 39.90 -6.08
CA LYS A 2 13.27 39.95 -7.09
C LYS A 2 11.93 39.61 -6.40
N GLU A 3 11.00 40.58 -6.40
CA GLU A 3 9.61 40.30 -6.01
C GLU A 3 9.04 39.20 -6.89
N SER A 4 8.68 38.10 -6.25
CA SER A 4 7.97 37.00 -6.92
C SER A 4 6.62 37.54 -7.41
N SER A 5 6.40 37.53 -8.71
CA SER A 5 5.10 37.83 -9.33
C SER A 5 3.99 37.10 -8.61
N LYS A 6 3.08 37.82 -7.97
CA LYS A 6 1.87 37.24 -7.34
C LYS A 6 1.04 36.61 -8.44
N LYS A 7 1.13 35.28 -8.60
CA LYS A 7 0.19 34.52 -9.46
C LYS A 7 -1.24 34.91 -9.06
N ASN A 8 -2.09 35.20 -10.03
CA ASN A 8 -3.50 35.52 -9.83
C ASN A 8 -4.17 34.35 -9.07
N LYS A 9 -4.36 34.50 -7.77
CA LYS A 9 -5.05 33.51 -6.95
C LYS A 9 -6.54 33.51 -7.30
N HIS A 10 -7.14 32.33 -7.34
CA HIS A 10 -8.59 32.17 -7.45
C HIS A 10 -9.33 32.96 -6.35
N MET A 11 -10.58 33.29 -6.58
CA MET A 11 -11.41 34.00 -5.61
C MET A 11 -11.76 33.07 -4.45
N THR A 12 -11.56 33.55 -3.24
CA THR A 12 -11.84 32.80 -1.98
C THR A 12 -13.28 33.04 -1.53
N LEU A 13 -13.75 32.25 -0.55
CA LEU A 13 -15.03 32.50 0.10
C LEU A 13 -15.04 33.88 0.79
N ASP A 14 -13.96 34.29 1.42
CA ASP A 14 -13.84 35.61 2.06
C ASP A 14 -13.96 36.74 1.04
N ASP A 15 -13.31 36.61 -0.13
CA ASP A 15 -13.46 37.56 -1.24
C ASP A 15 -14.94 37.65 -1.66
N ARG A 16 -15.68 36.56 -1.73
CA ARG A 16 -17.10 36.49 -2.10
C ARG A 16 -18.01 37.11 -1.05
N ILE A 17 -17.73 36.88 0.23
CA ILE A 17 -18.44 37.50 1.34
C ILE A 17 -18.26 39.02 1.28
N GLU A 18 -17.03 39.50 1.11
CA GLU A 18 -16.74 40.91 1.00
C GLU A 18 -17.45 41.56 -0.21
N ILE A 19 -17.47 40.86 -1.36
CA ILE A 19 -18.25 41.32 -2.53
C ILE A 19 -19.73 41.48 -2.17
N GLN A 20 -20.33 40.47 -1.51
CA GLN A 20 -21.74 40.50 -1.12
C GLN A 20 -22.06 41.66 -0.16
N GLU A 21 -21.22 41.90 0.83
CA GLU A 21 -21.39 43.01 1.77
C GLU A 21 -21.26 44.39 1.09
N CYS A 22 -20.23 44.55 0.25
CA CYS A 22 -20.02 45.77 -0.49
C CYS A 22 -21.17 46.08 -1.46
N LEU A 23 -21.72 45.06 -2.11
CA LEU A 23 -22.93 45.17 -2.95
C LEU A 23 -24.15 45.58 -2.12
N GLY A 24 -24.27 45.06 -0.88
CA GLY A 24 -25.30 45.47 0.06
C GLY A 24 -25.21 46.95 0.46
N LYS A 25 -24.01 47.49 0.48
CA LYS A 25 -23.72 48.92 0.73
C LYS A 25 -23.81 49.83 -0.53
N GLY A 26 -24.17 49.27 -1.68
CA GLY A 26 -24.29 50.01 -2.93
C GLY A 26 -22.95 50.43 -3.56
N MET A 27 -21.85 49.78 -3.21
CA MET A 27 -20.50 50.12 -3.73
C MET A 27 -20.36 49.79 -5.22
N THR A 28 -19.55 50.55 -5.92
CA THR A 28 -19.23 50.30 -7.34
C THR A 28 -18.25 49.14 -7.48
N PHE A 29 -18.28 48.44 -8.63
CA PHE A 29 -17.35 47.32 -8.92
C PHE A 29 -15.86 47.74 -8.81
N LYS A 30 -15.53 49.02 -9.15
CA LYS A 30 -14.19 49.57 -9.01
C LYS A 30 -13.79 49.67 -7.52
N ALA A 31 -14.70 50.10 -6.67
CA ALA A 31 -14.44 50.20 -5.22
C ALA A 31 -14.29 48.84 -4.56
N ILE A 32 -15.17 47.88 -4.94
CA ILE A 32 -15.09 46.48 -4.48
C ILE A 32 -13.75 45.88 -4.89
N ALA A 33 -13.34 46.03 -6.15
CA ALA A 33 -12.12 45.47 -6.70
C ALA A 33 -10.86 45.97 -5.93
N ARG A 34 -10.83 47.26 -5.59
CA ARG A 34 -9.74 47.81 -4.77
C ARG A 34 -9.69 47.18 -3.38
N ARG A 35 -10.83 46.95 -2.77
CA ARG A 35 -10.96 46.44 -1.41
C ARG A 35 -10.48 44.97 -1.28
N ILE A 36 -10.81 44.12 -2.29
CA ILE A 36 -10.39 42.72 -2.31
C ILE A 36 -9.06 42.48 -3.08
N GLY A 37 -8.41 43.53 -3.56
CA GLY A 37 -7.14 43.41 -4.29
C GLY A 37 -7.23 42.69 -5.63
N LYS A 38 -8.38 42.77 -6.31
CA LYS A 38 -8.64 42.12 -7.62
C LYS A 38 -8.91 43.19 -8.71
N SER A 39 -8.97 42.75 -9.97
CA SER A 39 -9.37 43.64 -11.06
C SER A 39 -10.89 43.87 -11.07
N GLN A 40 -11.31 45.04 -11.56
CA GLN A 40 -12.74 45.35 -11.73
C GLN A 40 -13.43 44.35 -12.67
N THR A 41 -12.72 43.90 -13.70
CA THR A 41 -13.21 42.88 -14.64
C THR A 41 -13.44 41.54 -13.99
N THR A 42 -12.57 41.14 -13.02
CA THR A 42 -12.72 39.91 -12.23
C THR A 42 -13.97 39.99 -11.37
N VAL A 43 -14.19 41.08 -10.65
CA VAL A 43 -15.39 41.28 -9.83
C VAL A 43 -16.68 41.28 -10.68
N SER A 44 -16.65 42.01 -11.80
CA SER A 44 -17.81 42.06 -12.71
C SER A 44 -18.15 40.67 -13.30
N ARG A 45 -17.12 39.88 -13.66
CA ARG A 45 -17.29 38.51 -14.16
C ARG A 45 -17.84 37.57 -13.08
N GLU A 46 -17.30 37.60 -11.91
CA GLU A 46 -17.79 36.80 -10.77
C GLU A 46 -19.25 37.08 -10.48
N ILE A 47 -19.63 38.36 -10.40
CA ILE A 47 -21.02 38.73 -10.13
C ILE A 47 -21.96 38.30 -11.27
N LYS A 48 -21.57 38.51 -12.52
CA LYS A 48 -22.38 38.11 -13.68
C LYS A 48 -22.58 36.60 -13.76
N LEU A 49 -21.55 35.83 -13.39
CA LEU A 49 -21.60 34.38 -13.45
C LEU A 49 -22.52 33.79 -12.38
N HIS A 50 -22.53 34.38 -11.19
CA HIS A 50 -23.18 33.82 -10.00
C HIS A 50 -24.43 34.60 -9.54
N VAL A 51 -24.93 35.53 -10.36
CA VAL A 51 -26.20 36.19 -10.07
C VAL A 51 -27.34 35.21 -10.26
N LYS A 52 -28.25 35.17 -9.27
CA LYS A 52 -29.44 34.30 -9.34
C LYS A 52 -30.72 35.11 -9.27
N PRO A 53 -31.75 34.75 -10.07
CA PRO A 53 -33.08 35.30 -9.89
C PRO A 53 -33.65 34.88 -8.54
N TYR A 54 -34.30 35.83 -7.87
CA TYR A 54 -35.00 35.57 -6.63
C TYR A 54 -36.46 36.07 -6.77
N THR A 55 -37.39 35.19 -6.53
CA THR A 55 -38.83 35.51 -6.49
C THR A 55 -39.36 35.38 -5.10
N ASN A 56 -40.31 36.22 -4.73
CA ASN A 56 -41.11 36.10 -3.49
C ASN A 56 -42.60 36.11 -3.84
N GLY A 57 -43.45 35.87 -2.86
CA GLY A 57 -44.91 35.85 -3.07
C GLY A 57 -45.51 37.16 -3.62
N PHE A 58 -44.75 38.23 -3.70
CA PHE A 58 -45.18 39.55 -4.21
C PHE A 58 -44.70 39.83 -5.63
N THR A 59 -44.03 38.89 -6.27
CA THR A 59 -43.56 39.04 -7.69
C THR A 59 -44.78 38.90 -8.62
N LYS A 60 -45.22 40.00 -9.21
CA LYS A 60 -46.41 40.06 -10.08
C LYS A 60 -46.07 40.58 -11.50
N THR A 61 -44.89 41.15 -11.72
CA THR A 61 -44.52 41.83 -12.97
C THR A 61 -43.49 40.99 -13.73
N ASP A 62 -43.79 40.66 -14.98
CA ASP A 62 -42.90 39.88 -15.87
C ASP A 62 -41.78 40.72 -16.48
N GLY A 63 -41.78 42.04 -16.31
CA GLY A 63 -40.75 42.95 -16.82
C GLY A 63 -39.49 43.01 -16.01
N VAL A 64 -38.43 43.58 -16.60
CA VAL A 64 -37.16 43.85 -15.92
C VAL A 64 -37.24 45.16 -15.13
N CYS A 65 -36.89 45.16 -13.87
CA CYS A 65 -36.84 46.36 -13.03
C CYS A 65 -35.88 47.39 -13.65
N PRO A 66 -36.30 48.67 -13.83
CA PRO A 66 -35.44 49.73 -14.40
C PRO A 66 -34.11 49.94 -13.61
N GLN A 67 -34.08 49.62 -12.33
CA GLN A 67 -32.86 49.67 -11.53
C GLN A 67 -31.83 48.60 -11.92
N LEU A 68 -32.26 47.50 -12.50
CA LEU A 68 -31.37 46.45 -12.98
C LEU A 68 -30.68 46.81 -14.32
N LEU A 69 -31.11 47.87 -14.97
CA LEU A 69 -30.45 48.41 -16.18
C LEU A 69 -29.25 49.32 -15.81
N LYS A 70 -29.11 49.68 -14.56
CA LYS A 70 -28.03 50.51 -14.04
C LYS A 70 -27.08 49.68 -13.16
N ALA A 71 -25.77 50.01 -13.17
CA ALA A 71 -24.80 49.38 -12.27
C ALA A 71 -25.26 49.57 -10.80
N PRO A 72 -25.10 48.54 -9.96
CA PRO A 72 -24.43 47.24 -10.14
C PRO A 72 -25.27 46.10 -10.78
N TYR A 73 -26.42 46.38 -11.38
CA TYR A 73 -27.30 45.42 -12.07
C TYR A 73 -27.89 44.33 -11.14
N LEU A 74 -27.97 44.62 -9.86
CA LEU A 74 -28.37 43.71 -8.80
C LEU A 74 -29.26 44.37 -7.75
N CYS A 75 -30.02 43.54 -7.05
CA CYS A 75 -30.88 44.00 -5.95
C CYS A 75 -30.23 43.95 -4.55
N ASN A 76 -28.96 43.63 -4.45
CA ASN A 76 -28.26 43.45 -3.14
C ASN A 76 -28.33 44.73 -2.26
N GLY A 77 -28.08 45.90 -2.84
CA GLY A 77 -28.16 47.18 -2.16
C GLY A 77 -29.49 47.95 -2.37
N CYS A 78 -30.51 47.30 -2.95
CA CYS A 78 -31.80 47.98 -3.18
C CYS A 78 -32.63 48.09 -1.90
N GLU A 79 -33.06 49.31 -1.55
CA GLU A 79 -33.88 49.56 -0.35
C GLU A 79 -35.22 48.83 -0.35
N LYS A 80 -35.79 48.51 -1.56
CA LYS A 80 -37.01 47.76 -1.72
C LYS A 80 -36.84 46.24 -1.67
N LYS A 81 -35.64 45.75 -1.49
CA LYS A 81 -35.29 44.31 -1.53
C LYS A 81 -35.99 43.53 -0.43
N GLY A 82 -36.54 43.73 0.48
CA GLY A 82 -37.25 42.94 1.46
C GLY A 82 -38.74 43.30 1.55
N ARG A 83 -39.17 44.29 0.79
CA ARG A 83 -40.49 44.87 0.97
C ARG A 83 -41.50 44.30 -0.05
N SER A 84 -42.74 44.20 0.33
CA SER A 84 -43.88 43.86 -0.54
C SER A 84 -44.10 44.85 -1.68
N SER A 85 -43.55 46.09 -1.58
CA SER A 85 -43.63 47.12 -2.61
C SER A 85 -42.82 46.84 -3.90
N CYS A 86 -42.01 45.83 -3.97
CA CYS A 86 -41.28 45.42 -5.16
C CYS A 86 -41.96 44.24 -5.84
N SER A 87 -42.63 44.48 -6.99
CA SER A 87 -43.33 43.47 -7.81
C SER A 87 -42.47 42.81 -8.86
N TYR A 88 -41.24 43.24 -9.09
CA TYR A 88 -40.34 42.71 -10.09
C TYR A 88 -39.59 41.48 -9.66
N ARG A 89 -39.17 40.61 -10.60
CA ARG A 89 -38.22 39.53 -10.34
C ARG A 89 -36.89 40.15 -9.94
N ARG A 90 -36.37 39.71 -8.82
CA ARG A 90 -35.13 40.26 -8.25
C ARG A 90 -33.92 39.48 -8.76
N GLN A 91 -32.76 40.15 -8.83
CA GLN A 91 -31.47 39.52 -9.09
C GLN A 91 -30.53 39.77 -7.93
N VAL A 92 -30.03 38.73 -7.33
CA VAL A 92 -29.19 38.79 -6.13
C VAL A 92 -27.91 37.98 -6.32
N TYR A 93 -26.82 38.48 -5.78
CA TYR A 93 -25.58 37.74 -5.61
C TYR A 93 -25.52 37.22 -4.19
N SER A 94 -25.17 35.94 -4.04
CA SER A 94 -24.96 35.27 -2.75
C SER A 94 -23.58 34.62 -2.73
N ALA A 95 -22.73 35.01 -1.79
CA ALA A 95 -21.40 34.44 -1.61
C ALA A 95 -21.44 32.93 -1.38
N LYS A 96 -22.40 32.45 -0.59
CA LYS A 96 -22.60 31.02 -0.33
C LYS A 96 -22.92 30.24 -1.60
N ASN A 97 -23.84 30.77 -2.44
CA ASN A 97 -24.21 30.08 -3.67
C ASN A 97 -23.08 30.13 -4.69
N ALA A 98 -22.39 31.26 -4.83
CA ALA A 98 -21.24 31.40 -5.71
C ALA A 98 -20.11 30.46 -5.32
N GLN A 99 -19.87 30.28 -4.02
CA GLN A 99 -18.87 29.32 -3.53
C GLN A 99 -19.28 27.88 -3.83
N ALA A 100 -20.53 27.52 -3.58
CA ALA A 100 -21.04 26.17 -3.86
C ALA A 100 -20.93 25.82 -5.35
N GLU A 101 -21.32 26.73 -6.24
CA GLU A 101 -21.21 26.55 -7.69
C GLU A 101 -19.74 26.41 -8.13
N TYR A 102 -18.85 27.19 -7.54
CA TYR A 102 -17.40 27.10 -7.82
C TYR A 102 -16.85 25.75 -7.36
N GLU A 103 -17.23 25.26 -6.17
CA GLU A 103 -16.80 23.96 -5.66
C GLU A 103 -17.36 22.81 -6.50
N GLU A 104 -18.60 22.92 -6.99
CA GLU A 104 -19.20 21.94 -7.89
C GLU A 104 -18.48 21.90 -9.23
N LEU A 105 -18.19 23.07 -9.83
CA LEU A 105 -17.38 23.16 -11.04
C LEU A 105 -15.99 22.55 -10.89
N LEU A 106 -15.34 22.78 -9.72
CA LEU A 106 -14.05 22.15 -9.41
C LEU A 106 -14.15 20.62 -9.29
N LYS A 107 -15.24 20.11 -8.71
CA LYS A 107 -15.49 18.66 -8.65
C LYS A 107 -15.71 18.07 -10.03
N GLU A 108 -16.55 18.73 -10.84
CA GLU A 108 -16.82 18.30 -12.20
C GLU A 108 -15.59 18.35 -13.10
N SER A 109 -14.79 19.42 -13.02
CA SER A 109 -13.56 19.57 -13.81
C SER A 109 -12.47 18.54 -13.44
N ARG A 110 -12.53 18.01 -12.21
CA ARG A 110 -11.65 16.93 -11.72
C ARG A 110 -12.31 15.55 -11.85
N SER A 111 -13.58 15.49 -12.23
CA SER A 111 -14.25 14.23 -12.54
C SER A 111 -13.78 13.74 -13.91
N GLY A 112 -13.59 12.42 -14.03
CA GLY A 112 -13.13 11.83 -15.27
C GLY A 112 -11.78 11.14 -15.13
N ILE A 113 -11.27 10.69 -16.26
CA ILE A 113 -10.03 9.90 -16.35
C ILE A 113 -8.95 10.82 -16.93
N PRO A 114 -7.89 11.18 -16.18
CA PRO A 114 -6.84 12.09 -16.64
C PRO A 114 -5.83 11.37 -17.56
N LEU A 115 -6.29 10.45 -18.38
CA LEU A 115 -5.52 9.70 -19.38
C LEU A 115 -6.18 9.89 -20.74
N ASN A 116 -5.37 9.84 -21.81
CA ASN A 116 -5.95 9.73 -23.14
C ASN A 116 -6.60 8.34 -23.30
N LYS A 117 -7.43 8.19 -24.34
CA LYS A 117 -8.22 6.98 -24.55
C LYS A 117 -7.34 5.73 -24.72
N GLN A 118 -6.26 5.84 -25.47
CA GLN A 118 -5.36 4.72 -25.74
C GLN A 118 -4.63 4.29 -24.47
N ASP A 119 -4.01 5.23 -23.76
CA ASP A 119 -3.29 4.96 -22.51
C ASP A 119 -4.20 4.35 -21.45
N PHE A 120 -5.47 4.76 -21.41
CA PHE A 120 -6.46 4.19 -20.50
C PHE A 120 -6.71 2.70 -20.80
N TYR A 121 -6.99 2.35 -22.06
CA TYR A 121 -7.27 0.96 -22.42
C TYR A 121 -6.04 0.07 -22.30
N ASP A 122 -4.85 0.56 -22.62
CA ASP A 122 -3.60 -0.18 -22.44
C ASP A 122 -3.32 -0.43 -20.95
N THR A 123 -3.50 0.59 -20.11
CA THR A 123 -3.37 0.46 -18.64
C THR A 123 -4.41 -0.51 -18.08
N GLU A 124 -5.67 -0.41 -18.53
CA GLU A 124 -6.75 -1.30 -18.11
C GLU A 124 -6.41 -2.76 -18.45
N ARG A 125 -6.03 -3.05 -19.68
CA ARG A 125 -5.67 -4.38 -20.14
C ARG A 125 -4.52 -4.98 -19.31
N ILE A 126 -3.44 -4.23 -19.16
CA ILE A 126 -2.25 -4.69 -18.39
C ILE A 126 -2.62 -4.98 -16.94
N ILE A 127 -3.33 -4.07 -16.28
CA ILE A 127 -3.73 -4.25 -14.87
C ILE A 127 -4.71 -5.42 -14.72
N SER A 128 -5.70 -5.54 -15.61
CA SER A 128 -6.70 -6.61 -15.53
C SER A 128 -6.07 -7.98 -15.73
N ASP A 129 -5.15 -8.11 -16.68
CA ASP A 129 -4.41 -9.37 -16.92
C ASP A 129 -3.48 -9.71 -15.77
N ALA A 130 -2.81 -8.71 -15.18
CA ALA A 130 -1.94 -8.91 -14.02
C ALA A 130 -2.75 -9.38 -12.79
N VAL A 131 -3.89 -8.75 -12.51
CA VAL A 131 -4.77 -9.14 -11.38
C VAL A 131 -5.34 -10.55 -11.59
N ARG A 132 -5.73 -10.94 -12.83
CA ARG A 132 -6.19 -12.31 -13.13
C ARG A 132 -5.10 -13.37 -12.87
N ARG A 133 -3.82 -13.02 -13.01
CA ARG A 133 -2.68 -13.86 -12.61
C ARG A 133 -2.40 -13.81 -11.09
N GLY A 134 -3.20 -13.06 -10.32
CA GLY A 134 -3.06 -12.90 -8.88
C GLY A 134 -2.04 -11.85 -8.46
N GLN A 135 -1.48 -11.05 -9.38
CA GLN A 135 -0.54 -9.99 -9.03
C GLN A 135 -1.22 -8.87 -8.25
N HIS A 136 -0.54 -8.35 -7.23
CA HIS A 136 -0.99 -7.17 -6.52
C HIS A 136 -0.85 -5.91 -7.38
N VAL A 137 -1.78 -4.97 -7.25
CA VAL A 137 -1.84 -3.74 -8.07
C VAL A 137 -0.53 -2.96 -8.05
N TYR A 138 0.13 -2.83 -6.89
CA TYR A 138 1.42 -2.14 -6.81
C TYR A 138 2.50 -2.84 -7.66
N HIS A 139 2.59 -4.16 -7.55
CA HIS A 139 3.53 -4.95 -8.35
C HIS A 139 3.25 -4.77 -9.85
N ALA A 140 2.00 -4.89 -10.27
CA ALA A 140 1.60 -4.74 -11.67
C ALA A 140 1.97 -3.36 -12.25
N ILE A 141 1.77 -2.29 -11.49
CA ILE A 141 2.17 -0.93 -11.88
C ILE A 141 3.70 -0.84 -12.06
N GLN A 142 4.48 -1.33 -11.08
CA GLN A 142 5.94 -1.24 -11.13
C GLN A 142 6.56 -2.15 -12.19
N ALA A 143 6.04 -3.37 -12.35
CA ALA A 143 6.53 -4.32 -13.34
C ALA A 143 6.37 -3.84 -14.79
N ASN A 144 5.36 -3.01 -15.05
CA ASN A 144 5.05 -2.51 -16.39
C ASN A 144 5.30 -1.00 -16.54
N ASN A 145 5.93 -0.34 -15.55
CA ASN A 145 6.24 1.10 -15.56
C ASN A 145 5.02 1.98 -15.92
N LEU A 146 3.84 1.65 -15.39
CA LEU A 146 2.61 2.36 -15.74
C LEU A 146 2.58 3.76 -15.10
N PRO A 147 2.17 4.81 -15.84
CA PRO A 147 2.14 6.20 -15.36
C PRO A 147 0.90 6.49 -14.51
N VAL A 148 0.47 5.54 -13.67
CA VAL A 148 -0.72 5.65 -12.84
C VAL A 148 -0.41 5.33 -11.38
N SER A 149 -1.14 5.97 -10.46
CA SER A 149 -1.04 5.67 -9.04
C SER A 149 -1.95 4.50 -8.66
N MET A 150 -1.58 3.76 -7.58
CA MET A 150 -2.45 2.73 -6.98
C MET A 150 -3.86 3.28 -6.68
N ALA A 151 -3.93 4.49 -6.11
CA ALA A 151 -5.21 5.12 -5.76
C ALA A 151 -6.08 5.34 -7.00
N THR A 152 -5.47 5.70 -8.14
CA THR A 152 -6.18 5.84 -9.41
C THR A 152 -6.71 4.50 -9.90
N VAL A 153 -5.89 3.44 -9.87
CA VAL A 153 -6.30 2.09 -10.28
C VAL A 153 -7.47 1.59 -9.41
N TYR A 154 -7.35 1.65 -8.08
CA TYR A 154 -8.44 1.24 -7.20
C TYR A 154 -9.71 2.05 -7.42
N ARG A 155 -9.61 3.36 -7.65
CA ARG A 155 -10.76 4.20 -8.00
C ARG A 155 -11.43 3.76 -9.30
N HIS A 156 -10.66 3.41 -10.33
CA HIS A 156 -11.19 2.93 -11.60
C HIS A 156 -11.89 1.57 -11.44
N ILE A 157 -11.32 0.64 -10.67
CA ILE A 157 -11.94 -0.65 -10.36
C ILE A 157 -13.26 -0.45 -9.60
N HIS A 158 -13.29 0.39 -8.56
CA HIS A 158 -14.50 0.66 -7.79
C HIS A 158 -15.58 1.36 -8.61
N LYS A 159 -15.20 2.22 -9.56
CA LYS A 159 -16.12 2.86 -10.51
C LYS A 159 -16.52 1.94 -11.68
N ARG A 160 -16.03 0.71 -11.71
CA ARG A 160 -16.25 -0.28 -12.78
C ARG A 160 -15.84 0.22 -14.16
N TYR A 161 -14.74 0.98 -14.22
CA TYR A 161 -14.16 1.40 -15.49
C TYR A 161 -13.26 0.32 -16.10
N TYR A 162 -12.79 -0.65 -15.30
CA TYR A 162 -12.00 -1.80 -15.70
C TYR A 162 -12.89 -3.04 -15.83
N SER A 163 -12.43 -4.03 -16.61
CA SER A 163 -13.11 -5.32 -16.78
C SER A 163 -13.06 -6.21 -15.53
N ILE A 164 -12.17 -5.88 -14.58
CA ILE A 164 -12.08 -6.51 -13.25
C ILE A 164 -12.86 -5.71 -12.20
N GLY A 165 -13.38 -6.43 -11.21
CA GLY A 165 -14.06 -5.85 -10.05
C GLY A 165 -13.25 -5.95 -8.75
N ALA A 166 -13.80 -5.40 -7.67
CA ALA A 166 -13.15 -5.48 -6.35
C ALA A 166 -12.98 -6.91 -5.83
N ILE A 167 -13.83 -7.84 -6.29
CA ILE A 167 -13.76 -9.26 -5.91
C ILE A 167 -12.57 -9.99 -6.55
N ASP A 168 -12.09 -9.52 -7.69
CA ASP A 168 -10.97 -10.11 -8.41
C ASP A 168 -9.62 -9.71 -7.80
N LEU A 169 -9.62 -8.73 -6.90
CA LEU A 169 -8.41 -8.25 -6.25
C LEU A 169 -7.86 -9.28 -5.26
N PRO A 170 -6.54 -9.48 -5.18
CA PRO A 170 -5.93 -10.30 -4.16
C PRO A 170 -6.39 -9.87 -2.75
N ARG A 171 -6.75 -10.85 -1.90
CA ARG A 171 -7.22 -10.63 -0.52
C ARG A 171 -8.52 -9.82 -0.40
N ALA A 172 -9.37 -9.83 -1.42
CA ALA A 172 -10.70 -9.22 -1.36
C ALA A 172 -11.56 -9.81 -0.24
N VAL A 173 -11.40 -11.11 0.04
CA VAL A 173 -12.08 -11.83 1.13
C VAL A 173 -11.09 -12.13 2.25
N LYS A 174 -11.44 -11.74 3.49
CA LYS A 174 -10.68 -12.07 4.70
C LYS A 174 -11.40 -13.12 5.51
N PHE A 175 -10.73 -14.24 5.79
CA PHE A 175 -11.22 -15.24 6.72
C PHE A 175 -10.72 -14.97 8.13
N LYS A 176 -11.58 -15.15 9.16
CA LYS A 176 -11.13 -15.10 10.55
C LYS A 176 -10.25 -16.31 10.83
N PRO A 177 -9.03 -16.14 11.39
CA PRO A 177 -8.19 -17.25 11.78
C PRO A 177 -8.89 -18.08 12.86
N ARG A 178 -8.82 -19.40 12.76
CA ARG A 178 -9.28 -20.29 13.82
C ARG A 178 -8.29 -20.20 15.00
N LYS A 179 -8.80 -20.12 16.22
CA LYS A 179 -7.97 -20.19 17.42
C LYS A 179 -7.33 -21.58 17.51
N SER A 180 -6.01 -21.65 17.57
CA SER A 180 -5.26 -22.87 17.86
C SER A 180 -4.93 -22.92 19.34
N ASN A 181 -5.18 -24.06 19.99
CA ASN A 181 -4.88 -24.26 21.42
C ASN A 181 -3.61 -25.06 21.65
N LEU A 182 -2.83 -25.37 20.62
CA LEU A 182 -1.60 -26.15 20.73
C LEU A 182 -0.44 -25.24 21.12
N THR A 183 0.04 -25.35 22.34
CA THR A 183 1.28 -24.75 22.82
C THR A 183 2.31 -25.87 22.98
N GLU A 184 3.19 -26.03 22.00
CA GLU A 184 4.42 -26.79 22.18
C GLU A 184 5.37 -25.92 22.98
N THR A 185 5.99 -26.49 24.02
CA THR A 185 6.94 -25.77 24.89
C THR A 185 8.34 -26.32 24.67
N ILE A 186 9.29 -25.43 24.42
CA ILE A 186 10.72 -25.77 24.34
C ILE A 186 11.25 -26.12 25.73
N PRO A 187 12.18 -27.12 25.86
CA PRO A 187 12.85 -27.42 27.09
C PRO A 187 13.57 -26.17 27.65
N PHE A 188 13.49 -25.97 28.98
CA PHE A 188 14.11 -24.84 29.67
C PHE A 188 15.61 -24.69 29.38
N GLN A 189 16.33 -25.80 29.24
CA GLN A 189 17.77 -25.79 28.95
C GLN A 189 18.10 -25.15 27.59
N ALA A 190 17.27 -25.32 26.59
CA ALA A 190 17.47 -24.71 25.28
C ALA A 190 17.30 -23.17 25.28
N LYS A 191 16.51 -22.66 26.24
CA LYS A 191 16.27 -21.20 26.39
C LYS A 191 17.29 -20.47 27.25
N ARG A 192 18.12 -21.18 27.98
CA ARG A 192 19.09 -20.56 28.92
C ARG A 192 20.05 -19.63 28.18
N GLY A 193 20.04 -18.34 28.51
CA GLY A 193 20.82 -17.29 27.83
C GLY A 193 20.37 -16.99 26.37
N ARG A 194 19.10 -17.30 26.06
CA ARG A 194 18.49 -17.12 24.72
C ARG A 194 17.07 -16.60 24.79
N SER A 195 16.68 -15.96 25.89
CA SER A 195 15.37 -15.33 26.02
C SER A 195 15.29 -14.08 25.15
N TYR A 196 14.09 -13.53 25.00
CA TYR A 196 13.91 -12.25 24.30
C TYR A 196 14.62 -11.09 25.02
N SER A 197 14.72 -11.13 26.36
CA SER A 197 15.54 -10.18 27.12
C SER A 197 17.02 -10.30 26.74
N ASP A 198 17.56 -11.53 26.69
CA ASP A 198 18.94 -11.75 26.26
C ASP A 198 19.19 -11.28 24.82
N TYR A 199 18.17 -11.39 23.94
CA TYR A 199 18.21 -10.84 22.59
C TYR A 199 18.31 -9.31 22.60
N LEU A 200 17.51 -8.62 23.41
CA LEU A 200 17.56 -7.16 23.51
C LEU A 200 18.92 -6.67 24.00
N ASP A 201 19.47 -7.30 25.02
CA ASP A 201 20.81 -6.99 25.53
C ASP A 201 21.88 -7.25 24.47
N PHE A 202 21.73 -8.33 23.69
CA PHE A 202 22.67 -8.68 22.62
C PHE A 202 22.67 -7.67 21.47
N ILE A 203 21.49 -7.23 21.01
CA ILE A 203 21.39 -6.26 19.89
C ILE A 203 21.78 -4.84 20.29
N GLU A 204 21.69 -4.48 21.57
CA GLU A 204 22.19 -3.18 22.05
C GLU A 204 23.68 -3.02 21.75
N ILE A 205 24.45 -4.11 21.91
CA ILE A 205 25.89 -4.15 21.63
C ILE A 205 26.18 -4.42 20.14
N ASN A 206 25.32 -5.20 19.47
CA ASN A 206 25.53 -5.73 18.12
C ASN A 206 24.48 -5.21 17.12
N SER A 207 24.15 -3.94 17.15
CA SER A 207 23.04 -3.31 16.41
C SER A 207 23.15 -3.40 14.88
N THR A 208 24.32 -3.70 14.33
CA THR A 208 24.58 -3.77 12.88
C THR A 208 24.42 -5.18 12.31
N LEU A 209 24.27 -6.21 13.15
CA LEU A 209 24.15 -7.58 12.66
C LEU A 209 22.83 -7.80 11.92
N PRO A 210 22.86 -8.47 10.76
CA PRO A 210 21.65 -8.85 10.04
C PRO A 210 20.79 -9.81 10.89
N LEU A 211 19.50 -9.46 11.03
CA LEU A 211 18.54 -10.30 11.73
C LEU A 211 17.79 -11.18 10.73
N ALA A 212 17.75 -12.48 11.00
CA ALA A 212 16.82 -13.40 10.40
C ALA A 212 15.72 -13.82 11.40
N GLN A 213 14.48 -13.89 10.94
CA GLN A 213 13.38 -14.48 11.71
C GLN A 213 13.12 -15.89 11.17
N LEU A 214 12.99 -16.84 12.09
CA LEU A 214 12.75 -18.25 11.80
C LEU A 214 11.34 -18.62 12.27
N ASP A 215 10.61 -19.39 11.44
CA ASP A 215 9.23 -19.82 11.74
C ASP A 215 8.87 -21.07 10.93
N THR A 216 7.79 -21.74 11.28
CA THR A 216 7.28 -22.91 10.56
C THR A 216 5.91 -22.65 9.97
N VAL A 217 5.79 -22.76 8.66
CA VAL A 217 4.51 -22.68 7.96
C VAL A 217 3.89 -24.07 7.89
N ILE A 218 2.74 -24.23 8.56
CA ILE A 218 1.98 -25.48 8.59
C ILE A 218 0.91 -25.40 7.51
N GLY A 219 0.84 -26.42 6.66
CA GLY A 219 -0.23 -26.62 5.70
C GLY A 219 -1.38 -27.38 6.34
N ARG A 220 -1.43 -28.69 6.13
CA ARG A 220 -2.34 -29.64 6.77
C ARG A 220 -1.71 -30.12 8.09
N ILE A 221 -2.52 -30.29 9.14
CA ILE A 221 -2.07 -30.89 10.41
C ILE A 221 -1.62 -32.34 10.15
N GLY A 222 -0.43 -32.70 10.59
CA GLY A 222 0.16 -34.03 10.41
C GLY A 222 0.73 -34.30 9.01
N GLY A 223 0.79 -33.30 8.13
CA GLY A 223 1.49 -33.35 6.85
C GLY A 223 2.84 -32.64 6.89
N LYS A 224 3.50 -32.57 5.73
CA LYS A 224 4.74 -31.81 5.55
C LYS A 224 4.59 -30.36 5.97
N VAL A 225 5.66 -29.76 6.47
CA VAL A 225 5.75 -28.36 6.88
C VAL A 225 6.93 -27.68 6.21
N ILE A 226 6.93 -26.35 6.19
CA ILE A 226 8.03 -25.57 5.62
C ILE A 226 8.64 -24.74 6.73
N MET A 227 9.89 -25.00 7.07
CA MET A 227 10.70 -24.13 7.93
C MET A 227 11.19 -22.97 7.12
N THR A 228 10.84 -21.73 7.53
CA THR A 228 11.10 -20.50 6.77
C THR A 228 12.11 -19.62 7.50
N LEU A 229 13.07 -19.07 6.76
CA LEU A 229 14.00 -18.07 7.24
C LEU A 229 13.74 -16.76 6.48
N HIS A 230 13.56 -15.68 7.21
CA HIS A 230 13.26 -14.35 6.69
C HIS A 230 14.32 -13.34 7.11
N LEU A 231 15.15 -12.87 6.18
CA LEU A 231 16.12 -11.80 6.39
C LEU A 231 15.39 -10.46 6.40
N VAL A 232 15.30 -9.87 7.58
CA VAL A 232 14.39 -8.72 7.85
C VAL A 232 14.74 -7.47 7.04
N ALA A 233 16.03 -7.15 6.91
CA ALA A 233 16.47 -5.95 6.22
C ALA A 233 16.14 -5.97 4.72
N GLN A 234 16.29 -7.12 4.07
CA GLN A 234 16.04 -7.32 2.65
C GLN A 234 14.61 -7.78 2.34
N ASP A 235 13.81 -8.12 3.38
CA ASP A 235 12.51 -8.81 3.22
C ASP A 235 12.62 -10.13 2.44
N PHE A 236 13.80 -10.71 2.39
CA PHE A 236 14.10 -11.91 1.62
C PHE A 236 13.77 -13.15 2.44
N MET A 237 13.08 -14.10 1.83
CA MET A 237 12.64 -15.32 2.52
C MET A 237 12.96 -16.55 1.68
N PHE A 238 13.40 -17.60 2.34
CA PHE A 238 13.53 -18.93 1.75
C PHE A 238 13.00 -19.99 2.73
N GLY A 239 12.80 -21.20 2.25
CA GLY A 239 12.20 -22.27 3.06
C GLY A 239 12.83 -23.62 2.84
N LEU A 240 12.85 -24.43 3.88
CA LEU A 240 13.27 -25.83 3.86
C LEU A 240 12.05 -26.72 4.09
N LEU A 241 11.82 -27.67 3.21
CA LEU A 241 10.72 -28.63 3.33
C LEU A 241 11.07 -29.70 4.33
N LEU A 242 10.20 -29.90 5.33
CA LEU A 242 10.31 -30.96 6.34
C LEU A 242 9.14 -31.93 6.12
N ASP A 243 9.45 -33.21 6.16
CA ASP A 243 8.43 -34.26 6.11
C ASP A 243 7.63 -34.31 7.42
N ASN A 244 8.29 -34.00 8.56
CA ASN A 244 7.69 -33.95 9.87
C ASN A 244 8.15 -32.71 10.64
N LYS A 245 7.28 -32.15 11.48
CA LYS A 245 7.61 -31.04 12.37
C LYS A 245 8.36 -31.54 13.61
N THR A 246 9.61 -31.94 13.45
CA THR A 246 10.46 -32.46 14.55
C THR A 246 11.77 -31.71 14.66
N ALA A 247 12.33 -31.65 15.88
CA ALA A 247 13.63 -31.01 16.14
C ALA A 247 14.77 -31.71 15.40
N ALA A 248 14.73 -33.02 15.30
CA ALA A 248 15.78 -33.79 14.61
C ALA A 248 15.81 -33.45 13.11
N GLU A 249 14.65 -33.41 12.45
CA GLU A 249 14.58 -33.09 11.02
C GLU A 249 14.93 -31.63 10.73
N ALA A 250 14.45 -30.69 11.56
CA ALA A 250 14.82 -29.29 11.44
C ALA A 250 16.34 -29.10 11.57
N ALA A 251 16.97 -29.76 12.54
CA ALA A 251 18.42 -29.78 12.73
C ALA A 251 19.15 -30.38 11.52
N GLU A 252 18.68 -31.51 10.99
CA GLU A 252 19.26 -32.13 9.82
C GLU A 252 19.20 -31.23 8.58
N LYS A 253 18.03 -30.63 8.30
CA LYS A 253 17.85 -29.76 7.14
C LYS A 253 18.70 -28.52 7.19
N ILE A 254 18.81 -27.86 8.36
CA ILE A 254 19.66 -26.68 8.49
C ILE A 254 21.15 -27.03 8.36
N GLN A 255 21.60 -28.14 8.89
CA GLN A 255 22.98 -28.59 8.75
C GLN A 255 23.31 -28.97 7.30
N ARG A 256 22.38 -29.61 6.58
CA ARG A 256 22.54 -29.87 5.15
C ARG A 256 22.62 -28.58 4.33
N LEU A 257 21.84 -27.55 4.68
CA LEU A 257 21.92 -26.25 4.02
C LEU A 257 23.29 -25.62 4.26
N LYS A 258 23.79 -25.64 5.52
CA LYS A 258 25.13 -25.11 5.85
C LYS A 258 26.25 -25.81 5.07
N ALA A 259 26.19 -27.13 4.99
CA ALA A 259 27.15 -27.91 4.21
C ALA A 259 27.10 -27.56 2.70
N HIS A 260 25.89 -27.37 2.15
CA HIS A 260 25.71 -26.97 0.77
C HIS A 260 26.25 -25.56 0.49
N LEU A 261 25.99 -24.60 1.40
CA LEU A 261 26.54 -23.26 1.28
C LEU A 261 28.06 -23.26 1.35
N LEU A 262 28.64 -24.03 2.27
CA LEU A 262 30.08 -24.14 2.40
C LEU A 262 30.72 -24.73 1.13
N PHE A 263 30.11 -25.75 0.54
CA PHE A 263 30.51 -26.29 -0.77
C PHE A 263 30.47 -25.23 -1.88
N SER A 264 29.48 -24.34 -1.83
CA SER A 264 29.34 -23.20 -2.72
C SER A 264 30.19 -21.97 -2.34
N GLN A 265 31.13 -22.14 -1.40
CA GLN A 265 32.06 -21.11 -0.89
C GLN A 265 31.38 -19.98 -0.09
N PHE A 266 30.20 -20.24 0.48
CA PHE A 266 29.52 -19.32 1.38
C PHE A 266 29.44 -19.88 2.79
N ARG A 267 29.55 -19.00 3.79
CA ARG A 267 29.30 -19.35 5.19
C ARG A 267 27.91 -18.86 5.59
N PHE A 268 27.16 -19.72 6.26
CA PHE A 268 25.80 -19.37 6.71
C PHE A 268 25.79 -18.17 7.65
N GLY A 269 26.73 -18.14 8.61
CA GLY A 269 26.84 -17.07 9.60
C GLY A 269 27.18 -15.69 9.03
N ASP A 270 27.81 -15.61 7.84
CA ASP A 270 28.15 -14.33 7.21
C ASP A 270 26.88 -13.59 6.75
N SER A 271 25.84 -14.32 6.32
CA SER A 271 24.55 -13.76 5.91
C SER A 271 23.48 -13.81 7.00
N ILE A 272 23.57 -14.78 7.92
CA ILE A 272 22.60 -15.03 8.98
C ILE A 272 23.31 -15.19 10.34
N PRO A 273 23.95 -14.14 10.86
CA PRO A 273 24.65 -14.20 12.16
C PRO A 273 23.70 -14.21 13.36
N LEU A 274 22.43 -13.83 13.17
CA LEU A 274 21.46 -13.67 14.24
C LEU A 274 20.09 -14.19 13.81
N ILE A 275 19.53 -15.10 14.62
CA ILE A 275 18.22 -15.70 14.41
C ILE A 275 17.31 -15.41 15.61
N LEU A 276 16.08 -14.95 15.33
CA LEU A 276 15.00 -14.83 16.30
C LEU A 276 13.87 -15.79 15.90
N THR A 277 13.47 -16.68 16.81
CA THR A 277 12.43 -17.68 16.55
C THR A 277 11.35 -17.68 17.63
N ASP A 278 10.22 -18.34 17.35
CA ASP A 278 9.21 -18.63 18.37
C ASP A 278 9.62 -19.83 19.25
N ASN A 279 8.69 -20.23 20.12
CA ASN A 279 8.93 -21.36 21.04
C ASN A 279 8.52 -22.71 20.44
N GLY A 280 8.65 -22.90 19.10
CA GLY A 280 8.35 -24.16 18.45
C GLY A 280 9.30 -25.27 18.89
N GLY A 281 8.77 -26.45 19.24
CA GLY A 281 9.57 -27.60 19.68
C GLY A 281 10.62 -28.06 18.66
N GLU A 282 10.37 -27.79 17.37
CA GLU A 282 11.29 -28.09 16.25
C GLU A 282 12.60 -27.31 16.33
N PHE A 283 12.67 -26.21 17.08
CA PHE A 283 13.89 -25.39 17.23
C PHE A 283 14.69 -25.71 18.49
N SER A 284 14.34 -26.80 19.20
CA SER A 284 14.99 -27.18 20.47
C SER A 284 16.43 -27.68 20.32
N HIS A 285 16.84 -28.17 19.14
CA HIS A 285 18.24 -28.53 18.86
C HIS A 285 19.08 -27.30 18.49
N VAL A 286 19.23 -26.39 19.43
CA VAL A 286 19.86 -25.06 19.24
C VAL A 286 21.25 -25.13 18.62
N SER A 287 22.08 -26.10 19.02
CA SER A 287 23.44 -26.25 18.49
C SER A 287 23.50 -26.43 16.97
N ALA A 288 22.49 -27.06 16.38
CA ALA A 288 22.42 -27.22 14.93
C ALA A 288 22.19 -25.89 14.20
N PHE A 289 21.52 -24.96 14.83
CA PHE A 289 21.32 -23.61 14.27
C PHE A 289 22.52 -22.69 14.56
N GLU A 290 23.12 -22.78 15.74
CA GLU A 290 24.19 -21.89 16.15
C GLU A 290 25.56 -22.28 15.59
N ASN A 291 25.86 -23.57 15.40
CA ASN A 291 27.18 -24.05 15.01
C ASN A 291 27.26 -24.37 13.50
N ASP A 292 28.45 -24.21 12.93
CA ASP A 292 28.80 -24.70 11.60
C ASP A 292 28.85 -26.24 11.55
N THR A 293 29.23 -26.79 10.38
CA THR A 293 29.37 -28.24 10.18
C THR A 293 30.49 -28.89 10.99
N ASP A 294 31.46 -28.11 11.45
CA ASP A 294 32.59 -28.55 12.25
C ASP A 294 32.35 -28.36 13.75
N GLY A 295 31.20 -27.80 14.13
CA GLY A 295 30.80 -27.57 15.51
C GLY A 295 31.23 -26.21 16.07
N ASN A 296 31.79 -25.30 15.25
CA ASN A 296 32.21 -23.97 15.72
C ASN A 296 31.02 -23.00 15.69
N PRO A 297 30.90 -22.07 16.64
CA PRO A 297 29.85 -21.06 16.65
C PRO A 297 29.92 -20.13 15.41
N GLU A 298 28.81 -19.95 14.69
CA GLU A 298 28.72 -19.03 13.55
C GLU A 298 27.47 -18.14 13.56
N THR A 299 26.44 -18.56 14.30
CA THR A 299 25.14 -17.86 14.38
C THR A 299 24.68 -17.82 15.82
N ARG A 300 23.94 -16.80 16.22
CA ARG A 300 23.30 -16.71 17.53
C ARG A 300 21.78 -16.84 17.39
N LEU A 301 21.15 -17.71 18.19
CA LEU A 301 19.72 -17.96 18.18
C LEU A 301 19.07 -17.50 19.48
N PHE A 302 17.95 -16.77 19.36
CA PHE A 302 17.12 -16.33 20.47
C PHE A 302 15.66 -16.70 20.27
N PHE A 303 14.91 -16.81 21.38
CA PHE A 303 13.51 -17.18 21.41
C PHE A 303 12.65 -15.99 21.83
N CYS A 304 11.56 -15.76 21.11
CA CYS A 304 10.52 -14.81 21.50
C CYS A 304 9.83 -15.24 22.79
N GLU A 305 9.18 -14.30 23.47
CA GLU A 305 8.30 -14.63 24.58
C GLU A 305 7.06 -15.41 24.08
N PRO A 306 6.54 -16.34 24.88
CA PRO A 306 5.35 -17.09 24.52
C PRO A 306 4.16 -16.17 24.24
N ARG A 307 3.47 -16.39 23.12
CA ARG A 307 2.29 -15.60 22.68
C ARG A 307 2.56 -14.13 22.41
N SER A 308 3.77 -13.76 22.03
CA SER A 308 4.19 -12.40 21.71
C SER A 308 4.44 -12.21 20.20
N PRO A 309 3.39 -12.27 19.33
CA PRO A 309 3.56 -12.15 17.89
C PRO A 309 4.16 -10.79 17.47
N GLN A 310 3.99 -9.74 18.30
CA GLN A 310 4.56 -8.41 18.05
C GLN A 310 6.10 -8.41 17.99
N GLU A 311 6.77 -9.44 18.48
CA GLU A 311 8.23 -9.56 18.45
C GLU A 311 8.77 -10.05 17.09
N LYS A 312 7.89 -10.68 16.26
CA LYS A 312 8.21 -11.15 14.90
C LYS A 312 7.28 -10.59 13.80
N PRO A 313 7.04 -9.29 13.69
CA PRO A 313 6.03 -8.75 12.78
C PRO A 313 6.40 -8.89 11.30
N HIS A 314 7.69 -9.02 10.98
CA HIS A 314 8.17 -9.03 9.61
C HIS A 314 7.92 -10.35 8.90
N ILE A 315 8.17 -11.48 9.56
CA ILE A 315 7.96 -12.81 8.95
C ILE A 315 6.47 -13.08 8.72
N GLU A 316 5.60 -12.68 9.64
CA GLU A 316 4.15 -12.83 9.48
C GLU A 316 3.63 -12.10 8.23
N LYS A 317 4.15 -10.91 7.96
CA LYS A 317 3.80 -10.14 6.77
C LYS A 317 4.24 -10.86 5.48
N ASN A 318 5.42 -11.46 5.46
CA ASN A 318 5.90 -12.21 4.30
C ASN A 318 5.19 -13.55 4.14
N HIS A 319 4.80 -14.21 5.23
CA HIS A 319 3.93 -15.38 5.15
C HIS A 319 2.60 -15.08 4.45
N THR A 320 2.09 -13.83 4.50
CA THR A 320 0.90 -13.48 3.73
C THR A 320 1.11 -13.56 2.22
N LEU A 321 2.31 -13.22 1.71
CA LEU A 321 2.64 -13.39 0.28
C LEU A 321 2.75 -14.88 -0.09
N PHE A 322 3.35 -15.68 0.77
CA PHE A 322 3.36 -17.13 0.61
C PHE A 322 1.92 -17.69 0.61
N ARG A 323 1.05 -17.21 1.51
CA ARG A 323 -0.34 -17.65 1.62
C ARG A 323 -1.24 -17.20 0.46
N ASP A 324 -0.85 -16.21 -0.31
CA ASP A 324 -1.53 -15.88 -1.57
C ASP A 324 -1.34 -17.01 -2.60
N ILE A 325 -0.20 -17.71 -2.57
CA ILE A 325 0.12 -18.83 -3.45
C ILE A 325 -0.37 -20.17 -2.87
N ALA A 326 -0.06 -20.42 -1.60
CA ALA A 326 -0.45 -21.63 -0.87
C ALA A 326 -1.36 -21.27 0.32
N PRO A 327 -2.69 -21.15 0.12
CA PRO A 327 -3.65 -20.76 1.15
C PRO A 327 -3.61 -21.64 2.39
N GLY A 328 -4.09 -21.10 3.51
CA GLY A 328 -4.17 -21.85 4.77
C GLY A 328 -4.99 -23.12 4.62
N GLY A 329 -4.43 -24.26 5.08
CA GLY A 329 -5.04 -25.59 4.93
C GLY A 329 -4.62 -26.36 3.68
N SER A 330 -3.82 -25.76 2.78
CA SER A 330 -3.21 -26.47 1.66
C SER A 330 -2.31 -27.58 2.17
N SER A 331 -2.35 -28.78 1.57
CA SER A 331 -1.39 -29.84 1.84
C SER A 331 -0.06 -29.54 1.14
N PHE A 332 1.05 -29.75 1.84
CA PHE A 332 2.40 -29.69 1.27
C PHE A 332 2.97 -31.09 0.97
N ASP A 333 2.17 -32.13 1.13
CA ASP A 333 2.63 -33.53 1.00
C ASP A 333 3.17 -33.84 -0.41
N SER A 334 2.60 -33.20 -1.44
CA SER A 334 3.08 -33.31 -2.84
C SER A 334 4.24 -32.38 -3.18
N PHE A 335 4.65 -31.48 -2.27
CA PHE A 335 5.74 -30.56 -2.56
C PHE A 335 7.09 -31.25 -2.52
N SER A 336 7.95 -30.86 -3.45
CA SER A 336 9.41 -31.06 -3.41
C SER A 336 10.10 -29.79 -2.88
N GLN A 337 11.40 -29.89 -2.57
CA GLN A 337 12.19 -28.69 -2.22
C GLN A 337 12.19 -27.68 -3.39
N ASP A 338 12.24 -28.16 -4.64
CA ASP A 338 12.20 -27.28 -5.82
C ASP A 338 10.87 -26.53 -5.94
N THR A 339 9.75 -27.19 -5.57
CA THR A 339 8.45 -26.51 -5.47
C THR A 339 8.49 -25.37 -4.46
N VAL A 340 9.07 -25.61 -3.29
CA VAL A 340 9.25 -24.57 -2.23
C VAL A 340 10.14 -23.44 -2.73
N ASN A 341 11.27 -23.76 -3.36
CA ASN A 341 12.20 -22.81 -3.93
C ASN A 341 11.54 -21.92 -4.99
N THR A 342 10.74 -22.52 -5.88
CA THR A 342 9.99 -21.78 -6.90
C THR A 342 8.97 -20.83 -6.26
N ILE A 343 8.22 -21.26 -5.25
CA ILE A 343 7.26 -20.39 -4.54
C ILE A 343 8.00 -19.19 -3.95
N PHE A 344 9.12 -19.41 -3.24
CA PHE A 344 9.88 -18.32 -2.64
C PHE A 344 10.59 -17.44 -3.68
N SER A 345 10.96 -17.97 -4.83
CA SER A 345 11.45 -17.18 -5.97
C SER A 345 10.40 -16.17 -6.45
N HIS A 346 9.15 -16.60 -6.60
CA HIS A 346 8.04 -15.70 -6.91
C HIS A 346 7.79 -14.67 -5.79
N VAL A 347 7.77 -15.09 -4.52
CA VAL A 347 7.57 -14.20 -3.36
C VAL A 347 8.65 -13.13 -3.27
N ASN A 348 9.92 -13.51 -3.49
CA ASN A 348 11.04 -12.57 -3.42
C ASN A 348 11.14 -11.63 -4.62
N SER A 349 10.59 -12.02 -5.76
CA SER A 349 10.59 -11.20 -7.00
C SER A 349 9.45 -10.17 -7.04
N VAL A 350 8.56 -10.15 -6.04
CA VAL A 350 7.48 -9.15 -5.94
C VAL A 350 8.05 -7.76 -5.69
N LYS A 351 7.66 -6.78 -6.51
CA LYS A 351 8.03 -5.37 -6.34
C LYS A 351 7.39 -4.79 -5.07
N ARG A 352 8.18 -4.13 -4.22
CA ARG A 352 7.76 -3.68 -2.89
C ARG A 352 7.83 -2.16 -2.73
N LYS A 353 6.76 -1.58 -2.18
CA LYS A 353 6.68 -0.14 -1.95
C LYS A 353 7.78 0.37 -1.00
N LYS A 354 8.11 -0.39 0.05
CA LYS A 354 9.16 -0.02 1.01
C LYS A 354 10.55 0.10 0.39
N PHE A 355 10.78 -0.54 -0.77
CA PHE A 355 12.03 -0.51 -1.52
C PHE A 355 11.92 0.32 -2.81
N ASN A 356 10.98 1.27 -2.87
CA ASN A 356 10.78 2.13 -4.03
C ASN A 356 10.64 1.35 -5.36
N GLY A 357 9.90 0.23 -5.33
CA GLY A 357 9.63 -0.60 -6.50
C GLY A 357 10.68 -1.68 -6.76
N LYS A 358 11.73 -1.81 -5.96
CA LYS A 358 12.61 -2.97 -6.00
C LYS A 358 11.96 -4.17 -5.30
N SER A 359 12.39 -5.38 -5.68
CA SER A 359 12.00 -6.64 -5.07
C SER A 359 12.91 -7.00 -3.88
N ALA A 360 12.50 -7.98 -3.08
CA ALA A 360 13.34 -8.54 -2.04
C ALA A 360 14.58 -9.24 -2.63
N TYR A 361 14.42 -9.92 -3.77
CA TYR A 361 15.54 -10.52 -4.50
C TYR A 361 16.57 -9.48 -4.92
N GLU A 362 16.15 -8.37 -5.53
CA GLU A 362 17.07 -7.28 -5.91
C GLU A 362 17.80 -6.69 -4.69
N MET A 363 17.11 -6.55 -3.55
CA MET A 363 17.74 -6.06 -2.32
C MET A 363 18.75 -7.05 -1.76
N PHE A 364 18.43 -8.35 -1.78
CA PHE A 364 19.33 -9.41 -1.33
C PHE A 364 20.55 -9.52 -2.23
N ALA A 365 20.36 -9.57 -3.55
CA ALA A 365 21.45 -9.65 -4.52
C ALA A 365 22.40 -8.44 -4.47
N PHE A 366 21.87 -7.26 -4.15
CA PHE A 366 22.67 -6.04 -3.94
C PHE A 366 23.52 -6.09 -2.66
N MET A 367 22.96 -6.61 -1.56
CA MET A 367 23.64 -6.65 -0.24
C MET A 367 24.64 -7.80 -0.13
N PHE A 368 24.33 -8.92 -0.73
CA PHE A 368 25.15 -10.14 -0.70
C PHE A 368 25.64 -10.51 -2.10
N SER A 369 24.92 -11.39 -2.80
CA SER A 369 25.19 -11.70 -4.22
C SER A 369 24.05 -12.51 -4.84
N LYS A 370 24.03 -12.62 -6.17
CA LYS A 370 23.10 -13.51 -6.89
C LYS A 370 23.46 -14.97 -6.66
N GLU A 371 24.75 -15.27 -6.63
CA GLU A 371 25.28 -16.61 -6.42
C GLU A 371 24.87 -17.18 -5.06
N LEU A 372 24.81 -16.33 -4.02
CA LEU A 372 24.29 -16.75 -2.73
C LEU A 372 22.78 -17.01 -2.78
N ALA A 373 22.01 -16.19 -3.51
CA ALA A 373 20.57 -16.44 -3.67
C ALA A 373 20.33 -17.78 -4.39
N ASP A 374 21.09 -18.06 -5.46
CA ASP A 374 21.02 -19.32 -6.19
C ASP A 374 21.43 -20.52 -5.32
N ALA A 375 22.45 -20.36 -4.48
CA ALA A 375 22.87 -21.40 -3.50
C ALA A 375 21.79 -21.64 -2.42
N LEU A 376 20.96 -20.65 -2.11
CA LEU A 376 19.76 -20.79 -1.28
C LEU A 376 18.55 -21.37 -2.03
N GLY A 377 18.72 -21.67 -3.33
CA GLY A 377 17.66 -22.19 -4.21
C GLY A 377 16.66 -21.14 -4.68
N ILE A 378 17.02 -19.86 -4.62
CA ILE A 378 16.12 -18.75 -4.97
C ILE A 378 16.63 -18.05 -6.23
N SER A 379 15.83 -18.06 -7.29
CA SER A 379 16.12 -17.43 -8.57
C SER A 379 15.26 -16.18 -8.80
N GLU A 380 15.77 -15.25 -9.61
CA GLU A 380 15.00 -14.07 -10.01
C GLU A 380 13.90 -14.47 -11.01
N ILE A 381 12.68 -14.10 -10.72
CA ILE A 381 11.56 -14.23 -11.65
C ILE A 381 11.32 -12.86 -12.31
N PRO A 382 11.28 -12.78 -13.65
CA PRO A 382 10.94 -11.56 -14.36
C PRO A 382 9.61 -10.98 -13.83
N ALA A 383 9.56 -9.67 -13.58
CA ALA A 383 8.45 -9.06 -12.86
C ALA A 383 7.07 -9.32 -13.52
N HIS A 384 7.02 -9.39 -14.86
CA HIS A 384 5.79 -9.69 -15.60
C HIS A 384 5.37 -11.18 -15.53
N GLU A 385 6.28 -12.08 -15.14
CA GLU A 385 6.02 -13.51 -14.98
C GLU A 385 5.67 -13.90 -13.53
N VAL A 386 5.82 -12.99 -12.58
CA VAL A 386 5.49 -13.26 -11.17
C VAL A 386 4.02 -13.66 -11.03
N ILE A 387 3.77 -14.80 -10.38
CA ILE A 387 2.45 -15.31 -10.06
C ILE A 387 2.26 -15.29 -8.54
N GLN A 388 1.24 -14.58 -8.06
CA GLN A 388 0.92 -14.43 -6.63
C GLN A 388 -0.44 -15.06 -6.29
N SER A 389 -0.72 -16.23 -6.85
CA SER A 389 -1.98 -16.93 -6.66
C SER A 389 -1.79 -18.45 -6.72
N PRO A 390 -2.79 -19.26 -6.31
CA PRO A 390 -2.73 -20.73 -6.41
C PRO A 390 -2.55 -21.27 -7.84
N LEU A 391 -2.66 -20.43 -8.86
CA LEU A 391 -2.37 -20.80 -10.24
C LEU A 391 -0.92 -21.28 -10.41
N LEU A 392 0.03 -20.76 -9.61
CA LEU A 392 1.40 -21.23 -9.61
C LEU A 392 1.50 -22.71 -9.26
N LEU A 393 0.78 -23.16 -8.22
CA LEU A 393 0.79 -24.58 -7.80
C LEU A 393 0.19 -25.48 -8.87
N LYS A 394 -0.83 -24.99 -9.59
CA LYS A 394 -1.42 -25.76 -10.70
C LYS A 394 -0.43 -25.94 -11.85
N SER A 395 0.34 -24.90 -12.18
CA SER A 395 1.36 -25.02 -13.24
C SER A 395 2.48 -25.99 -12.88
N LEU A 396 2.88 -26.04 -11.58
CA LEU A 396 3.92 -26.95 -11.09
C LEU A 396 3.46 -28.39 -10.95
N SER A 397 2.16 -28.66 -10.88
CA SER A 397 1.61 -30.03 -10.80
C SER A 397 1.49 -30.71 -12.17
N HIS A 398 1.67 -29.97 -13.27
CA HIS A 398 1.58 -30.47 -14.65
C HIS A 398 2.96 -30.57 -15.36
N SER A 399 4.02 -30.12 -14.70
CA SER A 399 5.42 -30.28 -15.12
C SER A 399 6.10 -31.42 -14.37
#